data_a8ddfd4bd4e53c89d6712ba994ea4d1f
#
_entry.id   a8ddfd4bd4e53c89d6712ba994ea4d1f
#
_cell.length_a   1.000
_cell.length_b   1.000
_cell.length_c   1.000
_cell.angle_alpha   90.00
_cell.angle_beta   90.00
_cell.angle_gamma   90.00
#
_symmetry.space_group_name_H-M   'P 1'
#
loop_
_entity.id
_entity.type
_entity.pdbx_description
1 polymer ?
#
loop_
_entity_poly.entity_id
_entity_poly.type
_entity_poly.pdbx_seq_one_letter_code
_entity_poly.pdbx_strand_id
1 'polypeptide(L)'
;MKYIFEINKRLPSFNEYTKKNRANKYAGAEMKKQEEEFIYLAIKNQLGNLKIKNPVKINFLWIEENGKRDLDNISFAKKFILDALVKAKVIENDSRKYVAGFVDNFEYASFSKVIVELEEI
;
A
#
# COMPACT_ATOMS: atom_id res chain seq x y z
N MET A 1 -1.29 -20.22 0.32
CA MET A 1 -0.01 -19.69 0.81
C MET A 1 -0.11 -18.21 1.08
N LYS A 2 0.55 -17.73 2.13
CA LYS A 2 0.50 -16.33 2.55
C LYS A 2 1.90 -15.71 2.55
N TYR A 3 1.98 -14.46 2.13
CA TYR A 3 3.22 -13.69 2.10
C TYR A 3 2.97 -12.37 2.80
N ILE A 4 3.87 -11.97 3.69
CA ILE A 4 3.70 -10.75 4.50
C ILE A 4 4.90 -9.82 4.30
N PHE A 5 4.62 -8.53 4.15
CA PHE A 5 5.66 -7.50 4.23
C PHE A 5 5.16 -6.30 4.99
N GLU A 6 6.08 -5.49 5.50
CA GLU A 6 5.76 -4.32 6.29
C GLU A 6 6.31 -3.06 5.63
N ILE A 7 5.54 -1.98 5.75
CA ILE A 7 5.94 -0.65 5.30
C ILE A 7 6.12 0.19 6.57
N ASN A 8 7.36 0.47 6.93
CA ASN A 8 7.71 1.11 8.20
C ASN A 8 7.68 2.63 8.12
N LYS A 9 6.53 3.17 7.72
CA LYS A 9 6.28 4.61 7.73
C LYS A 9 4.78 4.88 7.67
N ARG A 10 4.40 6.13 7.97
CA ARG A 10 3.04 6.62 7.77
C ARG A 10 2.90 7.02 6.31
N LEU A 11 1.97 6.39 5.60
CA LEU A 11 1.70 6.73 4.21
C LEU A 11 0.77 7.95 4.12
N PRO A 12 0.83 8.72 3.02
CA PRO A 12 -0.05 9.88 2.85
C PRO A 12 -1.53 9.50 2.84
N SER A 13 -2.35 10.38 3.39
CA SER A 13 -3.80 10.27 3.32
C SER A 13 -4.32 10.81 1.98
N PHE A 14 -5.59 10.51 1.69
CA PHE A 14 -6.27 11.08 0.52
C PHE A 14 -6.25 12.62 0.57
N ASN A 15 -6.49 13.20 1.74
CA ASN A 15 -6.48 14.67 1.89
C ASN A 15 -5.10 15.26 1.62
N GLU A 16 -4.05 14.63 2.08
CA GLU A 16 -2.68 15.07 1.83
C GLU A 16 -2.33 15.01 0.34
N TYR A 17 -2.70 13.91 -0.32
CA TYR A 17 -2.46 13.75 -1.75
C TYR A 17 -3.25 14.77 -2.57
N THR A 18 -4.53 14.97 -2.25
CA THR A 18 -5.40 15.92 -2.94
C THR A 18 -4.88 17.35 -2.79
N LYS A 19 -4.40 17.70 -1.58
CA LYS A 19 -3.82 19.01 -1.32
C LYS A 19 -2.60 19.28 -2.19
N LYS A 20 -1.72 18.28 -2.34
CA LYS A 20 -0.55 18.37 -3.22
C LYS A 20 -0.95 18.58 -4.67
N ASN A 21 -1.92 17.80 -5.16
CA ASN A 21 -2.43 17.93 -6.54
C ASN A 21 -3.00 19.30 -6.83
N ARG A 22 -3.73 19.88 -5.88
CA ARG A 22 -4.32 21.23 -6.04
C ARG A 22 -3.28 22.33 -6.02
N ALA A 23 -2.21 22.16 -5.23
CA ALA A 23 -1.15 23.15 -5.13
C ALA A 23 -0.34 23.24 -6.41
N ASN A 24 -0.07 22.08 -7.06
CA ASN A 24 0.78 22.00 -8.22
C ASN A 24 0.55 20.67 -8.93
N LYS A 25 0.33 20.68 -10.24
CA LYS A 25 0.06 19.44 -10.99
C LYS A 25 1.20 18.42 -10.92
N TYR A 26 2.41 18.84 -10.63
CA TYR A 26 3.57 17.96 -10.51
C TYR A 26 3.76 17.43 -9.09
N ALA A 27 3.24 18.14 -8.08
CA ALA A 27 3.48 17.79 -6.68
C ALA A 27 2.82 16.47 -6.30
N GLY A 28 1.61 16.22 -6.79
CA GLY A 28 0.92 14.94 -6.55
C GLY A 28 1.63 13.77 -7.22
N ALA A 29 2.06 13.96 -8.47
CA ALA A 29 2.80 12.95 -9.21
C ALA A 29 4.14 12.63 -8.54
N GLU A 30 4.83 13.64 -8.03
CA GLU A 30 6.09 13.46 -7.30
C GLU A 30 5.88 12.70 -5.99
N MET A 31 4.84 13.04 -5.24
CA MET A 31 4.49 12.33 -4.02
C MET A 31 4.23 10.86 -4.30
N LYS A 32 3.42 10.56 -5.32
CA LYS A 32 3.11 9.20 -5.71
C LYS A 32 4.38 8.43 -6.05
N LYS A 33 5.26 9.01 -6.85
CA LYS A 33 6.52 8.40 -7.27
C LYS A 33 7.40 8.06 -6.07
N GLN A 34 7.54 8.99 -5.13
CA GLN A 34 8.36 8.78 -3.93
C GLN A 34 7.78 7.68 -3.03
N GLU A 35 6.47 7.67 -2.83
CA GLU A 35 5.82 6.66 -1.99
C GLU A 35 5.88 5.27 -2.64
N GLU A 36 5.65 5.18 -3.93
CA GLU A 36 5.77 3.91 -4.65
C GLU A 36 7.19 3.37 -4.59
N GLU A 37 8.19 4.23 -4.73
CA GLU A 37 9.60 3.81 -4.65
C GLU A 37 9.95 3.26 -3.27
N PHE A 38 9.50 3.94 -2.21
CA PHE A 38 9.72 3.47 -0.84
C PHE A 38 9.10 2.09 -0.64
N ILE A 39 7.85 1.92 -1.07
CA ILE A 39 7.14 0.65 -0.92
C ILE A 39 7.77 -0.43 -1.80
N TYR A 40 8.18 -0.09 -3.02
CA TYR A 40 8.87 -1.00 -3.92
C TYR A 40 10.11 -1.59 -3.25
N LEU A 41 10.94 -0.73 -2.64
CA LEU A 41 12.15 -1.18 -1.95
C LEU A 41 11.82 -2.09 -0.76
N ALA A 42 10.77 -1.76 -0.01
CA ALA A 42 10.31 -2.61 1.10
C ALA A 42 9.90 -4.00 0.60
N ILE A 43 9.18 -4.07 -0.51
CA ILE A 43 8.77 -5.33 -1.13
C ILE A 43 9.99 -6.14 -1.58
N LYS A 44 10.92 -5.52 -2.30
CA LYS A 44 12.11 -6.21 -2.80
C LYS A 44 13.00 -6.71 -1.67
N ASN A 45 13.14 -5.93 -0.60
CA ASN A 45 13.94 -6.33 0.56
C ASN A 45 13.33 -7.51 1.33
N GLN A 46 12.01 -7.57 1.40
CA GLN A 46 11.32 -8.56 2.24
C GLN A 46 10.84 -9.79 1.46
N LEU A 47 10.43 -9.61 0.20
CA LEU A 47 9.87 -10.68 -0.62
C LEU A 47 10.79 -11.10 -1.78
N GLY A 48 11.87 -10.35 -2.02
CA GLY A 48 12.81 -10.68 -3.10
C GLY A 48 12.15 -10.63 -4.47
N ASN A 49 12.32 -11.69 -5.23
CA ASN A 49 11.78 -11.82 -6.59
C ASN A 49 10.50 -12.65 -6.64
N LEU A 50 9.72 -12.63 -5.57
CA LEU A 50 8.46 -13.34 -5.50
C LEU A 50 7.54 -12.93 -6.66
N LYS A 51 6.94 -13.91 -7.31
CA LYS A 51 5.90 -13.71 -8.33
C LYS A 51 4.74 -14.62 -8.00
N ILE A 52 3.54 -14.04 -7.92
CA ILE A 52 2.33 -14.79 -7.63
C ILE A 52 1.47 -14.80 -8.88
N LYS A 53 1.19 -15.97 -9.41
CA LYS A 53 0.39 -16.12 -10.63
C LYS A 53 -1.09 -16.29 -10.34
N ASN A 54 -1.42 -16.84 -9.19
CA ASN A 54 -2.81 -17.07 -8.78
C ASN A 54 -3.42 -15.77 -8.25
N PRO A 55 -4.76 -15.64 -8.29
CA PRO A 55 -5.40 -14.48 -7.66
C PRO A 55 -5.06 -14.40 -6.18
N VAL A 56 -4.97 -13.19 -5.67
CA VAL A 56 -4.68 -12.95 -4.25
C VAL A 56 -5.79 -12.13 -3.60
N LYS A 57 -6.00 -12.40 -2.33
CA LYS A 57 -6.73 -11.53 -1.42
C LYS A 57 -5.69 -10.77 -0.63
N ILE A 58 -5.84 -9.46 -0.51
CA ILE A 58 -4.87 -8.62 0.18
C ILE A 58 -5.47 -8.11 1.47
N ASN A 59 -4.81 -8.41 2.58
CA ASN A 59 -5.20 -7.96 3.91
C ASN A 59 -4.26 -6.85 4.34
N PHE A 60 -4.82 -5.68 4.66
CA PHE A 60 -4.06 -4.52 5.13
C PHE A 60 -4.33 -4.31 6.61
N LEU A 61 -3.29 -4.16 7.40
CA LEU A 61 -3.39 -3.69 8.78
C LEU A 61 -2.73 -2.31 8.83
N TRP A 62 -3.57 -1.30 8.99
CA TRP A 62 -3.16 0.11 9.04
C TRP A 62 -2.94 0.49 10.50
N ILE A 63 -1.69 0.70 10.89
CA ILE A 63 -1.34 1.08 12.26
C ILE A 63 -1.03 2.58 12.29
N GLU A 64 -1.80 3.31 13.11
CA GLU A 64 -1.71 4.77 13.23
C GLU A 64 -1.37 5.16 14.66
N GLU A 65 -0.66 6.27 14.81
CA GLU A 65 -0.28 6.78 16.14
C GLU A 65 -1.44 7.45 16.87
N ASN A 66 -2.47 7.87 16.15
CA ASN A 66 -3.63 8.54 16.72
C ASN A 66 -4.85 8.40 15.80
N GLY A 67 -6.00 8.86 16.27
CA GLY A 67 -7.26 8.77 15.55
C GLY A 67 -7.64 10.00 14.75
N LYS A 68 -6.67 10.83 14.34
CA LYS A 68 -6.95 12.10 13.67
C LYS A 68 -7.40 11.95 12.21
N ARG A 69 -7.06 10.84 11.57
CA ARG A 69 -7.44 10.59 10.17
C ARG A 69 -8.60 9.61 10.10
N ASP A 70 -9.56 9.89 9.23
CA ASP A 70 -10.67 8.98 8.96
C ASP A 70 -10.16 7.72 8.24
N LEU A 71 -10.87 6.61 8.40
CA LEU A 71 -10.43 5.31 7.88
C LEU A 71 -10.25 5.32 6.36
N ASP A 72 -11.17 5.94 5.63
CA ASP A 72 -11.08 6.02 4.16
C ASP A 72 -9.91 6.89 3.71
N ASN A 73 -9.54 7.91 4.47
CA ASN A 73 -8.35 8.71 4.20
C ASN A 73 -7.08 7.90 4.37
N ILE A 74 -7.04 7.03 5.36
CA ILE A 74 -5.89 6.15 5.62
C ILE A 74 -5.77 5.11 4.51
N SER A 75 -6.83 4.38 4.25
CA SER A 75 -6.82 3.26 3.30
C SER A 75 -6.66 3.68 1.84
N PHE A 76 -6.80 4.97 1.55
CA PHE A 76 -6.50 5.53 0.22
C PHE A 76 -5.09 5.12 -0.25
N ALA A 77 -4.13 5.06 0.67
CA ALA A 77 -2.73 4.72 0.35
C ALA A 77 -2.58 3.30 -0.22
N LYS A 78 -3.60 2.48 -0.16
CA LYS A 78 -3.68 1.18 -0.84
C LYS A 78 -3.26 1.30 -2.31
N LYS A 79 -3.62 2.40 -2.96
CA LYS A 79 -3.28 2.61 -4.37
C LYS A 79 -1.77 2.62 -4.60
N PHE A 80 -1.01 3.26 -3.70
CA PHE A 80 0.45 3.27 -3.79
C PHE A 80 1.02 1.86 -3.61
N ILE A 81 0.40 1.08 -2.72
CA ILE A 81 0.85 -0.30 -2.42
C ILE A 81 0.59 -1.20 -3.62
N LEU A 82 -0.60 -1.12 -4.23
CA LEU A 82 -0.93 -1.92 -5.40
C LEU A 82 -0.01 -1.60 -6.58
N ASP A 83 0.24 -0.32 -6.82
CA ASP A 83 1.12 0.09 -7.92
C ASP A 83 2.57 -0.39 -7.69
N ALA A 84 3.02 -0.38 -6.42
CA ALA A 84 4.35 -0.89 -6.07
C ALA A 84 4.45 -2.41 -6.24
N LEU A 85 3.39 -3.15 -5.90
CA LEU A 85 3.34 -4.61 -6.10
C LEU A 85 3.45 -4.96 -7.59
N VAL A 86 2.78 -4.19 -8.45
CA VAL A 86 2.87 -4.38 -9.90
C VAL A 86 4.27 -4.03 -10.40
N LYS A 87 4.83 -2.91 -9.94
CA LYS A 87 6.18 -2.49 -10.30
C LYS A 87 7.22 -3.54 -9.91
N ALA A 88 7.06 -4.15 -8.74
CA ALA A 88 7.95 -5.21 -8.24
C ALA A 88 7.68 -6.57 -8.91
N LYS A 89 6.66 -6.66 -9.75
CA LYS A 89 6.26 -7.87 -10.45
C LYS A 89 5.82 -9.00 -9.51
N VAL A 90 5.36 -8.67 -8.32
CA VAL A 90 4.76 -9.64 -7.40
C VAL A 90 3.42 -10.10 -7.96
N ILE A 91 2.63 -9.16 -8.47
CA ILE A 91 1.40 -9.43 -9.22
C ILE A 91 1.54 -8.83 -10.61
N GLU A 92 0.87 -9.41 -11.59
CA GLU A 92 1.00 -8.96 -12.97
C GLU A 92 0.34 -7.60 -13.19
N ASN A 93 -0.86 -7.41 -12.63
CA ASN A 93 -1.53 -6.12 -12.56
C ASN A 93 -2.56 -6.17 -11.43
N ASP A 94 -3.25 -5.06 -11.18
CA ASP A 94 -4.21 -4.94 -10.08
C ASP A 94 -5.67 -5.19 -10.47
N SER A 95 -5.89 -5.79 -11.64
CA SER A 95 -7.24 -6.12 -12.09
C SER A 95 -7.83 -7.27 -11.27
N ARG A 96 -9.15 -7.47 -11.40
CA ARG A 96 -9.86 -8.54 -10.69
C ARG A 96 -9.33 -9.93 -10.96
N LYS A 97 -8.66 -10.12 -12.09
CA LYS A 97 -8.03 -11.39 -12.43
C LYS A 97 -6.93 -11.77 -11.44
N TYR A 98 -6.22 -10.78 -10.93
CA TYR A 98 -5.07 -11.00 -10.04
C TYR A 98 -5.32 -10.57 -8.60
N VAL A 99 -6.27 -9.67 -8.38
CA VAL A 99 -6.64 -9.20 -7.03
C VAL A 99 -8.11 -9.48 -6.81
N ALA A 100 -8.39 -10.49 -5.99
CA ALA A 100 -9.75 -10.96 -5.78
C ALA A 100 -10.51 -10.16 -4.72
N GLY A 101 -9.81 -9.50 -3.82
CA GLY A 101 -10.47 -8.71 -2.79
C GLY A 101 -9.49 -8.10 -1.80
N PHE A 102 -10.03 -7.22 -0.95
CA PHE A 102 -9.28 -6.54 0.10
C PHE A 102 -9.98 -6.71 1.44
N VAL A 103 -9.18 -6.72 2.51
CA VAL A 103 -9.67 -6.55 3.86
C VAL A 103 -8.81 -5.46 4.51
N ASP A 104 -9.44 -4.47 5.12
CA ASP A 104 -8.77 -3.39 5.83
C ASP A 104 -9.08 -3.49 7.31
N ASN A 105 -8.05 -3.54 8.14
CA ASN A 105 -8.15 -3.46 9.59
C ASN A 105 -7.30 -2.29 10.07
N PHE A 106 -7.70 -1.68 11.17
CA PHE A 106 -7.08 -0.46 11.68
C PHE A 106 -6.78 -0.63 13.17
N GLU A 107 -5.60 -0.19 13.59
CA GLU A 107 -5.15 -0.24 14.97
C GLU A 107 -4.41 1.03 15.35
N TYR A 108 -4.30 1.28 16.65
CA TYR A 108 -3.48 2.36 17.19
C TYR A 108 -2.26 1.77 17.90
N ALA A 109 -1.12 2.45 17.77
CA ALA A 109 0.10 2.07 18.44
C ALA A 109 0.97 3.33 18.65
N SER A 110 2.15 3.17 19.25
CA SER A 110 3.08 4.28 19.43
C SER A 110 3.86 4.64 18.16
N PHE A 111 3.56 3.98 17.04
CA PHE A 111 4.23 4.17 15.75
C PHE A 111 3.22 3.97 14.63
N SER A 112 3.56 4.45 13.42
CA SER A 112 2.75 4.22 12.23
C SER A 112 3.46 3.25 11.31
N LYS A 113 2.72 2.25 10.80
CA LYS A 113 3.20 1.37 9.74
C LYS A 113 2.01 0.66 9.10
N VAL A 114 2.28 -0.03 7.99
CA VAL A 114 1.27 -0.86 7.32
C VAL A 114 1.83 -2.28 7.21
N ILE A 115 1.03 -3.25 7.62
CA ILE A 115 1.35 -4.66 7.42
C ILE A 115 0.46 -5.16 6.29
N VAL A 116 1.08 -5.73 5.27
CA VAL A 116 0.38 -6.22 4.08
C VAL A 116 0.55 -7.73 3.97
N GLU A 117 -0.56 -8.44 3.91
CA GLU A 117 -0.58 -9.89 3.75
C GLU A 117 -1.22 -10.24 2.42
N LEU A 118 -0.48 -10.98 1.60
CA LEU A 118 -0.95 -11.49 0.30
C LEU A 118 -1.33 -12.95 0.49
N GLU A 119 -2.60 -13.26 0.31
CA GLU A 119 -3.12 -14.62 0.47
C GLU A 119 -3.53 -15.17 -0.89
N GLU A 120 -2.84 -16.20 -1.37
CA GLU A 120 -3.21 -16.87 -2.61
C GLU A 120 -4.53 -17.63 -2.43
N ILE A 121 -5.38 -17.49 -3.42
CA ILE A 121 -6.69 -18.15 -3.42
C ILE A 121 -6.61 -19.47 -4.18
#